data_1c47c697230010bd76a306ae93fc6e12
#
_entry.id   1c47c697230010bd76a306ae93fc6e12
#
_cell.length_a   1.000
_cell.length_b   1.000
_cell.length_c   1.000
_cell.angle_alpha   90.00
_cell.angle_beta   90.00
_cell.angle_gamma   90.00
#
_symmetry.space_group_name_H-M   'P 1'
#
loop_
_entity.id
_entity.type
_entity.pdbx_description
1 polymer ?
#
loop_
_entity_poly.entity_id
_entity_poly.type
_entity_poly.pdbx_seq_one_letter_code
_entity_poly.pdbx_strand_id
1 'polypeptide(L)'
;RQRQMCIRDRSSFMKQFYAGTPFIPREIMLQKEIEDAKIIEEWLTDRRKQRVYIRVPKKGTKEKLVELAEENAKMVLDKDRERIKREEGRTIGAVHEVEEWLGLSGIRRMEAYDISNISGFESVGSMVVYEKGKPKRSDYRKFKIKWVQGPNDYASMEEVLTRRFTHEGKDEFDSFSIMPDLILMDGGRGQVNICLLYTS
;
A
#
# COMPACT_ATOMS: atom_id res chain seq x y z
N ARG A 1 3.35 20.10 -24.94
CA ARG A 1 3.24 18.62 -24.73
C ARG A 1 2.21 18.25 -23.65
N GLN A 2 2.19 18.89 -22.47
CA GLN A 2 1.22 18.63 -21.40
C GLN A 2 -0.25 18.90 -21.83
N ARG A 3 -0.51 19.93 -22.63
CA ARG A 3 -1.86 20.27 -23.10
C ARG A 3 -2.45 19.22 -24.04
N GLN A 4 -1.63 18.62 -24.90
CA GLN A 4 -2.06 17.53 -25.81
C GLN A 4 -2.31 16.20 -25.08
N MET A 5 -1.54 15.89 -24.03
CA MET A 5 -1.71 14.71 -23.19
C MET A 5 -3.07 14.75 -22.47
N CYS A 6 -3.46 15.89 -21.87
CA CYS A 6 -4.74 16.06 -21.20
C CYS A 6 -5.97 15.93 -22.11
N ILE A 7 -5.85 16.26 -23.40
CA ILE A 7 -6.98 16.16 -24.37
C ILE A 7 -7.17 14.70 -24.78
N ARG A 8 -6.10 13.98 -25.12
CA ARG A 8 -6.13 12.53 -25.41
C ARG A 8 -6.64 11.71 -24.23
N ASP A 9 -6.25 12.06 -23.02
CA ASP A 9 -6.68 11.39 -21.81
C ASP A 9 -8.18 11.48 -21.58
N ARG A 10 -8.81 12.62 -21.89
CA ARG A 10 -10.26 12.80 -21.75
C ARG A 10 -11.05 11.98 -22.77
N SER A 11 -10.64 11.97 -24.03
CA SER A 11 -11.26 11.14 -25.07
C SER A 11 -11.14 9.65 -24.73
N SER A 12 -9.97 9.24 -24.29
CA SER A 12 -9.70 7.85 -23.85
C SER A 12 -10.53 7.49 -22.62
N PHE A 13 -10.60 8.37 -21.63
CA PHE A 13 -11.43 8.17 -20.44
C PHE A 13 -12.91 8.01 -20.81
N MET A 14 -13.46 8.87 -21.65
CA MET A 14 -14.86 8.77 -22.08
C MET A 14 -15.15 7.45 -22.80
N LYS A 15 -14.27 7.05 -23.73
CA LYS A 15 -14.39 5.77 -24.44
C LYS A 15 -14.39 4.59 -23.45
N GLN A 16 -13.43 4.58 -22.52
CA GLN A 16 -13.28 3.52 -21.53
C GLN A 16 -14.45 3.48 -20.53
N PHE A 17 -14.87 4.63 -20.00
CA PHE A 17 -15.96 4.73 -19.05
C PHE A 17 -17.28 4.24 -19.64
N TYR A 18 -17.66 4.78 -20.81
CA TYR A 18 -18.91 4.39 -21.45
C TYR A 18 -18.85 3.02 -22.12
N ALA A 19 -17.68 2.45 -22.38
CA ALA A 19 -17.57 1.06 -22.83
C ALA A 19 -18.09 0.07 -21.78
N GLY A 20 -17.86 0.34 -20.50
CA GLY A 20 -18.29 -0.52 -19.39
C GLY A 20 -19.59 -0.13 -18.71
N THR A 21 -20.18 1.03 -19.05
CA THR A 21 -21.36 1.56 -18.37
C THR A 21 -22.62 1.25 -19.16
N PRO A 22 -23.66 0.64 -18.56
CA PRO A 22 -24.91 0.31 -19.24
C PRO A 22 -25.79 1.54 -19.50
N PHE A 23 -25.65 2.59 -18.70
CA PHE A 23 -26.43 3.82 -18.82
C PHE A 23 -25.66 4.90 -19.57
N ILE A 24 -26.21 5.40 -20.64
CA ILE A 24 -25.69 6.52 -21.45
C ILE A 24 -26.68 7.68 -21.38
N PRO A 25 -26.29 8.86 -20.83
CA PRO A 25 -27.19 10.02 -20.77
C PRO A 25 -27.43 10.63 -22.16
N ARG A 26 -28.48 11.43 -22.28
CA ARG A 26 -28.76 12.16 -23.53
C ARG A 26 -27.77 13.29 -23.79
N GLU A 27 -27.25 13.90 -22.75
CA GLU A 27 -26.32 15.03 -22.84
C GLU A 27 -25.15 14.81 -21.87
N ILE A 28 -23.94 14.98 -22.38
CA ILE A 28 -22.71 14.92 -21.62
C ILE A 28 -22.08 16.30 -21.66
N MET A 29 -21.81 16.87 -20.50
CA MET A 29 -21.22 18.19 -20.39
C MET A 29 -19.74 18.08 -20.01
N LEU A 30 -18.88 18.80 -20.70
CA LEU A 30 -17.44 18.84 -20.49
C LEU A 30 -16.98 20.25 -20.19
N GLN A 31 -15.88 20.38 -19.48
CA GLN A 31 -15.23 21.66 -19.19
C GLN A 31 -14.53 22.26 -20.41
N LYS A 32 -14.01 21.40 -21.30
CA LYS A 32 -13.29 21.78 -22.51
C LYS A 32 -13.64 20.87 -23.66
N GLU A 33 -13.51 21.39 -24.86
CA GLU A 33 -13.68 20.61 -26.09
C GLU A 33 -12.64 19.49 -26.19
N ILE A 34 -13.04 18.37 -26.78
CA ILE A 34 -12.20 17.21 -27.08
C ILE A 34 -12.17 17.02 -28.60
N GLU A 35 -11.02 16.58 -29.13
CA GLU A 35 -10.83 16.45 -30.60
C GLU A 35 -11.80 15.46 -31.23
N ASP A 36 -12.09 14.33 -30.55
CA ASP A 36 -12.94 13.25 -31.05
C ASP A 36 -14.42 13.40 -30.65
N ALA A 37 -14.90 14.59 -30.25
CA ALA A 37 -16.24 14.77 -29.70
C ALA A 37 -17.33 14.20 -30.62
N LYS A 38 -17.27 14.50 -31.93
CA LYS A 38 -18.26 14.01 -32.93
C LYS A 38 -18.25 12.49 -33.07
N ILE A 39 -17.06 11.89 -33.12
CA ILE A 39 -16.88 10.43 -33.23
C ILE A 39 -17.45 9.73 -31.98
N ILE A 40 -17.21 10.30 -30.83
CA ILE A 40 -17.72 9.77 -29.55
C ILE A 40 -19.23 9.96 -29.46
N GLU A 41 -19.79 11.09 -29.93
CA GLU A 41 -21.24 11.30 -30.02
C GLU A 41 -21.94 10.27 -30.91
N GLU A 42 -21.37 9.99 -32.08
CA GLU A 42 -21.90 8.98 -33.02
C GLU A 42 -21.85 7.58 -32.39
N TRP A 43 -20.73 7.20 -31.84
CA TRP A 43 -20.57 5.92 -31.15
C TRP A 43 -21.52 5.75 -29.95
N LEU A 44 -21.68 6.77 -29.11
CA LEU A 44 -22.64 6.75 -28.00
C LEU A 44 -24.10 6.75 -28.45
N THR A 45 -24.40 7.47 -29.52
CA THR A 45 -25.73 7.50 -30.16
C THR A 45 -26.11 6.12 -30.68
N ASP A 46 -25.18 5.42 -31.34
CA ASP A 46 -25.42 4.05 -31.81
C ASP A 46 -25.64 3.08 -30.67
N ARG A 47 -24.83 3.16 -29.61
CA ARG A 47 -24.99 2.30 -28.40
C ARG A 47 -26.30 2.55 -27.66
N ARG A 48 -26.68 3.80 -27.50
CA ARG A 48 -27.91 4.19 -26.82
C ARG A 48 -29.16 3.96 -27.67
N LYS A 49 -29.03 3.89 -29.01
CA LYS A 49 -30.12 3.92 -30.00
C LYS A 49 -30.98 5.20 -29.96
N GLN A 50 -30.45 6.25 -29.35
CA GLN A 50 -31.03 7.60 -29.27
C GLN A 50 -29.92 8.63 -29.28
N ARG A 51 -30.18 9.81 -29.80
CA ARG A 51 -29.17 10.85 -29.96
C ARG A 51 -28.55 11.29 -28.65
N VAL A 52 -27.23 11.31 -28.64
CA VAL A 52 -26.38 11.79 -27.53
C VAL A 52 -25.65 13.05 -27.97
N TYR A 53 -25.50 13.99 -27.08
CA TYR A 53 -24.78 15.25 -27.33
C TYR A 53 -23.66 15.42 -26.34
N ILE A 54 -22.48 15.83 -26.83
CA ILE A 54 -21.35 16.27 -26.01
C ILE A 54 -21.26 17.79 -26.13
N ARG A 55 -21.34 18.50 -25.02
CA ARG A 55 -21.36 19.97 -25.02
C ARG A 55 -20.39 20.55 -23.98
N VAL A 56 -19.87 21.72 -24.33
CA VAL A 56 -19.12 22.57 -23.39
C VAL A 56 -19.97 23.80 -23.11
N PRO A 57 -20.70 23.82 -21.99
CA PRO A 57 -21.55 24.95 -21.65
C PRO A 57 -20.68 26.17 -21.31
N LYS A 58 -21.05 27.34 -21.81
CA LYS A 58 -20.35 28.60 -21.61
C LYS A 58 -21.16 29.64 -20.85
N LYS A 59 -22.41 29.34 -20.49
CA LYS A 59 -23.32 30.26 -19.80
C LYS A 59 -24.40 29.51 -19.02
N GLY A 60 -24.83 30.09 -17.90
CA GLY A 60 -26.03 29.71 -17.18
C GLY A 60 -25.87 28.47 -16.27
N THR A 61 -26.98 27.84 -15.94
CA THR A 61 -27.02 26.74 -14.94
C THR A 61 -26.13 25.55 -15.30
N LYS A 62 -26.02 25.24 -16.60
CA LYS A 62 -25.20 24.11 -17.07
C LYS A 62 -23.70 24.36 -16.86
N GLU A 63 -23.24 25.59 -17.08
CA GLU A 63 -21.86 25.99 -16.77
C GLU A 63 -21.56 25.83 -15.29
N LYS A 64 -22.45 26.37 -14.42
CA LYS A 64 -22.31 26.23 -12.96
C LYS A 64 -22.25 24.77 -12.50
N LEU A 65 -23.01 23.87 -13.13
CA LEU A 65 -22.94 22.43 -12.82
C LEU A 65 -21.59 21.82 -13.20
N VAL A 66 -20.99 22.25 -14.31
CA VAL A 66 -19.66 21.79 -14.72
C VAL A 66 -18.58 22.34 -13.79
N GLU A 67 -18.69 23.61 -13.38
CA GLU A 67 -17.79 24.22 -12.40
C GLU A 67 -17.87 23.49 -11.04
N LEU A 68 -19.08 23.21 -10.56
CA LEU A 68 -19.28 22.46 -9.32
C LEU A 68 -18.69 21.04 -9.40
N ALA A 69 -18.86 20.38 -10.55
CA ALA A 69 -18.24 19.07 -10.77
C ALA A 69 -16.70 19.14 -10.77
N GLU A 70 -16.14 20.21 -11.33
CA GLU A 70 -14.68 20.46 -11.29
C GLU A 70 -14.17 20.69 -9.88
N GLU A 71 -14.86 21.51 -9.09
CA GLU A 71 -14.50 21.75 -7.69
C GLU A 71 -14.57 20.48 -6.86
N ASN A 72 -15.62 19.69 -7.02
CA ASN A 72 -15.75 18.39 -6.37
C ASN A 72 -14.61 17.43 -6.74
N ALA A 73 -14.26 17.37 -8.02
CA ALA A 73 -13.15 16.55 -8.48
C ALA A 73 -11.81 17.00 -7.91
N LYS A 74 -11.56 18.32 -7.81
CA LYS A 74 -10.37 18.88 -7.16
C LYS A 74 -10.31 18.50 -5.67
N MET A 75 -11.42 18.66 -4.94
CA MET A 75 -11.47 18.29 -3.53
C MET A 75 -11.17 16.80 -3.30
N VAL A 76 -11.68 15.91 -4.14
CA VAL A 76 -11.39 14.48 -4.06
C VAL A 76 -9.90 14.21 -4.33
N LEU A 77 -9.33 14.82 -5.37
CA LEU A 77 -7.92 14.68 -5.71
C LEU A 77 -7.00 15.18 -4.60
N ASP A 78 -7.32 16.32 -4.00
CA ASP A 78 -6.51 16.89 -2.90
C ASP A 78 -6.58 15.99 -1.67
N LYS A 79 -7.76 15.46 -1.36
CA LYS A 79 -7.96 14.50 -0.27
C LYS A 79 -7.17 13.21 -0.48
N ASP A 80 -7.18 12.69 -1.71
CA ASP A 80 -6.40 11.50 -2.06
C ASP A 80 -4.89 11.76 -2.01
N ARG A 81 -4.43 12.93 -2.47
CA ARG A 81 -3.02 13.35 -2.35
C ARG A 81 -2.56 13.43 -0.90
N GLU A 82 -3.37 14.04 -0.03
CA GLU A 82 -3.07 14.11 1.39
C GLU A 82 -3.04 12.72 2.04
N ARG A 83 -3.96 11.84 1.66
CA ARG A 83 -3.97 10.46 2.16
C ARG A 83 -2.71 9.72 1.74
N ILE A 84 -2.33 9.78 0.47
CA ILE A 84 -1.11 9.16 -0.06
C ILE A 84 0.12 9.70 0.67
N LYS A 85 0.23 11.04 0.82
CA LYS A 85 1.34 11.68 1.52
C LYS A 85 1.42 11.26 3.00
N ARG A 86 0.27 11.10 3.68
CA ARG A 86 0.24 10.58 5.07
C ARG A 86 0.65 9.12 5.14
N GLU A 87 0.22 8.30 4.19
CA GLU A 87 0.61 6.88 4.12
C GLU A 87 2.11 6.74 3.81
N GLU A 88 2.66 7.53 2.90
CA GLU A 88 4.09 7.58 2.62
C GLU A 88 4.91 8.02 3.84
N GLY A 89 4.45 9.06 4.56
CA GLY A 89 5.10 9.49 5.80
C GLY A 89 5.09 8.41 6.89
N ARG A 90 3.99 7.66 7.02
CA ARG A 90 3.88 6.57 8.01
C ARG A 90 4.64 5.29 7.62
N THR A 91 5.06 5.16 6.39
CA THR A 91 5.73 3.97 5.87
C THR A 91 7.20 4.27 5.55
N ILE A 92 7.47 4.84 4.40
CA ILE A 92 8.83 5.14 3.93
C ILE A 92 9.49 6.21 4.81
N GLY A 93 8.73 7.25 5.20
CA GLY A 93 9.22 8.29 6.10
C GLY A 93 9.63 7.74 7.47
N ALA A 94 8.84 6.83 8.04
CA ALA A 94 9.19 6.19 9.31
C ALA A 94 10.46 5.32 9.20
N VAL A 95 10.69 4.66 8.07
CA VAL A 95 11.94 3.91 7.85
C VAL A 95 13.12 4.85 7.79
N HIS A 96 13.02 5.99 7.08
CA HIS A 96 14.08 6.99 7.03
C HIS A 96 14.39 7.60 8.40
N GLU A 97 13.39 7.88 9.22
CA GLU A 97 13.61 8.34 10.59
C GLU A 97 14.39 7.31 11.42
N VAL A 98 14.08 6.01 11.27
CA VAL A 98 14.82 4.93 11.93
C VAL A 98 16.26 4.83 11.40
N GLU A 99 16.45 4.97 10.08
CA GLU A 99 17.76 5.00 9.46
C GLU A 99 18.64 6.14 9.99
N GLU A 100 18.10 7.36 10.06
CA GLU A 100 18.78 8.53 10.59
C GLU A 100 19.13 8.34 12.07
N TRP A 101 18.18 7.86 12.86
CA TRP A 101 18.37 7.67 14.32
C TRP A 101 19.43 6.62 14.63
N LEU A 102 19.52 5.55 13.83
CA LEU A 102 20.48 4.46 14.02
C LEU A 102 21.79 4.67 13.23
N GLY A 103 21.89 5.70 12.38
CA GLY A 103 23.03 5.89 11.48
C GLY A 103 23.16 4.80 10.41
N LEU A 104 22.02 4.20 10.02
CA LEU A 104 21.94 3.13 9.03
C LEU A 104 21.39 3.68 7.71
N SER A 105 21.44 2.89 6.64
CA SER A 105 20.85 3.22 5.35
C SER A 105 20.44 1.98 4.58
N GLY A 106 19.38 2.09 3.79
CA GLY A 106 18.94 1.04 2.89
C GLY A 106 18.13 -0.07 3.55
N ILE A 107 17.49 0.20 4.69
CA ILE A 107 16.61 -0.74 5.39
C ILE A 107 15.39 -1.04 4.53
N ARG A 108 15.28 -2.28 4.07
CA ARG A 108 14.14 -2.77 3.27
C ARG A 108 13.23 -3.70 4.05
N ARG A 109 13.85 -4.64 4.83
CA ARG A 109 13.15 -5.63 5.60
C ARG A 109 13.46 -5.49 7.08
N MET A 110 12.43 -5.34 7.88
CA MET A 110 12.52 -5.32 9.34
C MET A 110 11.70 -6.47 9.89
N GLU A 111 12.25 -7.16 10.89
CA GLU A 111 11.54 -8.20 11.63
C GLU A 111 11.47 -7.80 13.09
N ALA A 112 10.28 -7.88 13.69
CA ALA A 112 10.10 -7.61 15.10
C ALA A 112 9.59 -8.86 15.82
N TYR A 113 10.17 -9.11 17.00
CA TYR A 113 9.92 -10.31 17.80
C TYR A 113 9.40 -9.95 19.18
N ASP A 114 8.40 -10.71 19.61
CA ASP A 114 7.81 -10.61 20.94
C ASP A 114 7.55 -12.00 21.50
N ILE A 115 7.77 -12.18 22.82
CA ILE A 115 7.44 -13.40 23.54
C ILE A 115 6.25 -13.11 24.47
N SER A 116 5.17 -13.83 24.25
CA SER A 116 3.97 -13.74 25.05
C SER A 116 3.74 -15.02 25.83
N ASN A 117 3.55 -14.90 27.13
CA ASN A 117 3.24 -16.01 28.04
C ASN A 117 1.74 -16.10 28.27
N ILE A 118 1.10 -17.17 27.79
CA ILE A 118 -0.34 -17.39 27.99
C ILE A 118 -0.52 -18.25 29.25
N SER A 119 -1.03 -17.63 30.31
CA SER A 119 -1.46 -18.33 31.55
C SER A 119 -0.41 -19.24 32.22
N GLY A 120 0.88 -18.95 32.05
CA GLY A 120 1.97 -19.65 32.75
C GLY A 120 2.33 -21.04 32.23
N PHE A 121 1.65 -21.57 31.21
CA PHE A 121 1.88 -22.92 30.69
C PHE A 121 2.42 -23.00 29.28
N GLU A 122 2.12 -22.04 28.43
CA GLU A 122 2.61 -22.05 27.05
C GLU A 122 3.15 -20.66 26.66
N SER A 123 4.44 -20.61 26.31
CA SER A 123 5.04 -19.42 25.72
C SER A 123 4.92 -19.48 24.20
N VAL A 124 4.59 -18.35 23.59
CA VAL A 124 4.48 -18.19 22.15
C VAL A 124 5.32 -17.02 21.71
N GLY A 125 6.25 -17.27 20.79
CA GLY A 125 6.97 -16.21 20.08
C GLY A 125 6.18 -15.74 18.86
N SER A 126 6.07 -14.45 18.65
CA SER A 126 5.51 -13.84 17.46
C SER A 126 6.58 -13.09 16.66
N MET A 127 6.54 -13.25 15.35
CA MET A 127 7.36 -12.51 14.39
C MET A 127 6.45 -11.73 13.47
N VAL A 128 6.65 -10.43 13.41
CA VAL A 128 6.02 -9.53 12.45
C VAL A 128 7.06 -8.99 11.49
N VAL A 129 6.68 -8.81 10.24
CA VAL A 129 7.58 -8.41 9.17
C VAL A 129 7.07 -7.14 8.52
N TYR A 130 8.00 -6.20 8.32
CA TYR A 130 7.78 -5.00 7.53
C TYR A 130 8.71 -5.00 6.32
N GLU A 131 8.18 -4.74 5.15
CA GLU A 131 8.94 -4.60 3.92
C GLU A 131 8.68 -3.21 3.31
N LYS A 132 9.75 -2.43 3.11
CA LYS A 132 9.67 -1.03 2.65
C LYS A 132 8.69 -0.19 3.49
N GLY A 133 8.75 -0.35 4.81
CA GLY A 133 7.90 0.34 5.77
C GLY A 133 6.44 -0.12 5.84
N LYS A 134 6.04 -1.16 5.09
CA LYS A 134 4.67 -1.71 5.09
C LYS A 134 4.62 -3.09 5.72
N PRO A 135 3.56 -3.40 6.49
CA PRO A 135 3.36 -4.73 7.05
C PRO A 135 3.26 -5.80 5.95
N LYS A 136 4.12 -6.81 6.00
CA LYS A 136 4.08 -7.98 5.11
C LYS A 136 3.46 -9.17 5.83
N ARG A 137 2.16 -9.19 5.94
CA ARG A 137 1.40 -10.16 6.74
C ARG A 137 1.57 -11.61 6.29
N SER A 138 1.89 -11.87 5.02
CA SER A 138 2.22 -13.21 4.51
C SER A 138 3.41 -13.86 5.23
N ASP A 139 4.33 -13.01 5.72
CA ASP A 139 5.57 -13.45 6.35
C ASP A 139 5.48 -13.48 7.88
N TYR A 140 4.34 -13.11 8.48
CA TYR A 140 4.13 -13.21 9.92
C TYR A 140 4.15 -14.65 10.37
N ARG A 141 4.81 -14.93 11.50
CA ARG A 141 4.90 -16.29 12.06
C ARG A 141 4.62 -16.29 13.56
N LYS A 142 4.09 -17.40 14.00
CA LYS A 142 3.94 -17.73 15.42
C LYS A 142 4.77 -18.99 15.71
N PHE A 143 5.60 -18.91 16.73
CA PHE A 143 6.46 -19.99 17.18
C PHE A 143 5.93 -20.52 18.52
N LYS A 144 5.38 -21.72 18.52
CA LYS A 144 5.14 -22.42 19.80
C LYS A 144 6.48 -22.81 20.37
N ILE A 145 6.79 -22.36 21.59
CA ILE A 145 8.03 -22.71 22.30
C ILE A 145 8.00 -24.18 22.69
N LYS A 146 9.08 -24.89 22.38
CA LYS A 146 9.18 -26.36 22.56
C LYS A 146 10.29 -26.79 23.49
N TRP A 147 11.39 -26.03 23.52
CA TRP A 147 12.61 -26.41 24.23
C TRP A 147 12.68 -25.87 25.64
N VAL A 148 11.94 -24.82 25.93
CA VAL A 148 11.99 -24.10 27.20
C VAL A 148 10.81 -24.52 28.07
N GLN A 149 11.12 -24.97 29.30
CA GLN A 149 10.14 -25.28 30.33
C GLN A 149 10.01 -24.10 31.29
N GLY A 150 8.77 -23.64 31.50
CA GLY A 150 8.47 -22.53 32.38
C GLY A 150 8.67 -21.14 31.75
N PRO A 151 8.37 -20.05 32.48
CA PRO A 151 8.46 -18.68 32.01
C PRO A 151 9.92 -18.21 31.96
N ASN A 152 10.54 -18.38 30.82
CA ASN A 152 11.90 -17.88 30.55
C ASN A 152 11.93 -17.21 29.16
N ASP A 153 11.73 -15.89 29.15
CA ASP A 153 11.63 -15.11 27.91
C ASP A 153 12.95 -15.10 27.13
N TYR A 154 14.09 -15.15 27.83
CA TYR A 154 15.40 -15.19 27.19
C TYR A 154 15.60 -16.48 26.39
N ALA A 155 15.43 -17.64 27.04
CA ALA A 155 15.55 -18.92 26.36
C ALA A 155 14.49 -19.12 25.28
N SER A 156 13.28 -18.59 25.49
CA SER A 156 12.22 -18.61 24.48
C SER A 156 12.56 -17.79 23.25
N MET A 157 13.16 -16.61 23.43
CA MET A 157 13.64 -15.78 22.34
C MET A 157 14.79 -16.45 21.59
N GLU A 158 15.73 -17.08 22.32
CA GLU A 158 16.81 -17.86 21.72
C GLU A 158 16.26 -18.98 20.83
N GLU A 159 15.28 -19.74 21.30
CA GLU A 159 14.62 -20.77 20.50
C GLU A 159 14.00 -20.18 19.21
N VAL A 160 13.29 -19.06 19.31
CA VAL A 160 12.64 -18.43 18.16
C VAL A 160 13.68 -17.99 17.12
N LEU A 161 14.73 -17.30 17.54
CA LEU A 161 15.78 -16.83 16.66
C LEU A 161 16.57 -17.98 16.05
N THR A 162 16.93 -19.00 16.85
CA THR A 162 17.57 -20.21 16.35
C THR A 162 16.73 -20.82 15.23
N ARG A 163 15.45 -21.05 15.46
CA ARG A 163 14.56 -21.64 14.47
C ARG A 163 14.37 -20.75 13.24
N ARG A 164 14.44 -19.43 13.39
CA ARG A 164 14.34 -18.49 12.27
C ARG A 164 15.60 -18.51 11.41
N PHE A 165 16.79 -18.46 12.02
CA PHE A 165 18.06 -18.29 11.32
C PHE A 165 18.77 -19.59 10.96
N THR A 166 18.47 -20.71 11.64
CA THR A 166 18.99 -22.04 11.26
C THR A 166 18.09 -22.76 10.25
N HIS A 167 16.95 -22.18 9.90
CA HIS A 167 16.12 -22.69 8.83
C HIS A 167 16.73 -22.32 7.48
N GLU A 168 17.88 -22.91 7.18
CA GLU A 168 18.48 -22.87 5.86
C GLU A 168 17.50 -23.50 4.86
N GLY A 169 17.04 -22.64 3.96
CA GLY A 169 15.90 -22.87 3.09
C GLY A 169 15.84 -24.22 2.45
N LYS A 170 14.78 -24.93 2.77
CA LYS A 170 14.36 -26.10 2.00
C LYS A 170 13.59 -25.75 0.73
N ASP A 171 13.14 -24.49 0.62
CA ASP A 171 12.48 -23.99 -0.59
C ASP A 171 12.92 -22.55 -0.85
N GLU A 172 13.40 -22.25 -2.08
CA GLU A 172 13.78 -20.90 -2.53
C GLU A 172 12.67 -19.85 -2.43
N PHE A 173 11.43 -20.27 -2.15
CA PHE A 173 10.24 -19.44 -2.00
C PHE A 173 9.82 -19.22 -0.52
N ASP A 174 10.59 -19.72 0.44
CA ASP A 174 10.24 -19.51 1.85
C ASP A 174 10.64 -18.09 2.29
N SER A 175 9.71 -17.41 2.99
CA SER A 175 9.94 -16.08 3.58
C SER A 175 11.15 -16.06 4.54
N PHE A 176 11.62 -17.21 5.02
CA PHE A 176 12.80 -17.37 5.86
C PHE A 176 14.13 -17.30 5.09
N SER A 177 14.13 -17.44 3.77
CA SER A 177 15.34 -17.26 2.95
C SER A 177 15.79 -15.81 2.85
N ILE A 178 14.89 -14.86 3.12
CA ILE A 178 15.20 -13.42 3.08
C ILE A 178 15.64 -12.95 4.46
N MET A 179 16.90 -12.54 4.57
CA MET A 179 17.44 -11.98 5.82
C MET A 179 16.89 -10.58 6.07
N PRO A 180 16.60 -10.22 7.34
CA PRO A 180 16.22 -8.85 7.69
C PRO A 180 17.44 -7.92 7.73
N ASP A 181 17.23 -6.66 7.34
CA ASP A 181 18.22 -5.59 7.50
C ASP A 181 18.22 -5.03 8.92
N LEU A 182 17.10 -5.18 9.64
CA LEU A 182 16.95 -4.72 11.01
C LEU A 182 16.04 -5.67 11.79
N ILE A 183 16.51 -6.04 12.99
CA ILE A 183 15.75 -6.83 13.96
C ILE A 183 15.36 -5.92 15.12
N LEU A 184 14.09 -5.92 15.46
CA LEU A 184 13.53 -5.21 16.61
C LEU A 184 13.09 -6.24 17.66
N MET A 185 13.52 -6.03 18.89
CA MET A 185 13.20 -6.91 20.01
C MET A 185 12.70 -6.08 21.19
N ASP A 186 11.59 -6.50 21.77
CA ASP A 186 11.13 -5.92 23.02
C ASP A 186 11.90 -6.55 24.17
N GLY A 187 12.94 -5.84 24.65
CA GLY A 187 13.75 -6.34 25.75
C GLY A 187 15.06 -5.60 25.99
N GLY A 188 15.72 -5.97 27.08
CA GLY A 188 16.98 -5.38 27.51
C GLY A 188 18.22 -6.00 26.86
N ARG A 189 19.41 -5.57 27.34
CA ARG A 189 20.73 -6.01 26.85
C ARG A 189 20.92 -7.54 26.76
N GLY A 190 20.24 -8.30 27.62
CA GLY A 190 20.33 -9.76 27.62
C GLY A 190 19.74 -10.39 26.35
N GLN A 191 18.63 -9.88 25.87
CA GLN A 191 17.98 -10.36 24.63
C GLN A 191 18.76 -9.96 23.38
N VAL A 192 19.36 -8.76 23.38
CA VAL A 192 20.23 -8.31 22.28
C VAL A 192 21.47 -9.20 22.17
N ASN A 193 22.09 -9.62 23.30
CA ASN A 193 23.24 -10.51 23.28
C ASN A 193 22.94 -11.87 22.65
N ILE A 194 21.71 -12.39 22.80
CA ILE A 194 21.29 -13.63 22.14
C ILE A 194 21.25 -13.43 20.62
N CYS A 195 20.74 -12.28 20.16
CA CYS A 195 20.68 -11.97 18.73
C CYS A 195 22.07 -11.93 18.08
N LEU A 196 23.09 -11.39 18.80
CA LEU A 196 24.46 -11.29 18.30
C LEU A 196 25.12 -12.64 18.05
N LEU A 197 24.66 -13.73 18.68
CA LEU A 197 25.18 -15.08 18.43
C LEU A 197 24.79 -15.64 17.07
N TYR A 198 23.79 -15.07 16.42
CA TYR A 198 23.27 -15.55 15.12
C TYR A 198 23.51 -14.57 13.96
N THR A 199 24.03 -13.38 14.23
CA THR A 199 24.25 -12.33 13.23
C THR A 199 25.72 -11.98 12.99
N SER A 200 26.64 -12.66 13.64
CA SER A 200 28.11 -12.50 13.49
C SER A 200 28.76 -13.53 12.55
#